data_63c3ecab9f926a2bef269474a719d1fa
#
_entry.id   63c3ecab9f926a2bef269474a719d1fa
#
_cell.length_a   1.000
_cell.length_b   1.000
_cell.length_c   1.000
_cell.angle_alpha   90.00
_cell.angle_beta   90.00
_cell.angle_gamma   90.00
#
_symmetry.space_group_name_H-M   'P 1'
#
loop_
_entity.id
_entity.type
_entity.pdbx_description
1 polymer ?
#
loop_
_entity_poly.entity_id
_entity_poly.type
_entity_poly.pdbx_seq_one_letter_code
_entity_poly.pdbx_strand_id
1 'polypeptide(L)'
;PEGAVDSHCHVFGPSAEFPFAPERKYTPCDAGKKQLFSLRDYLGFTRNVIVQATCHGKDNRAMVDACRSSGGLARGIASVGSDITEAEIAEMHEAGVRGVRFNFVKRLVDATPQETFYLIADKIKSFGWHIVVYFEAQDLEELEPFLKKLPTIIVVDHMGRPNVDNGVKHPNFQRFVRLMEENANIWSKVTCPERLTSEGPPYDDVVPFCKEIVDQFTDRVLWGTDWPHPNMKSHMPDDGFLVEFI
;
A
#
# COMPACT_ATOMS: atom_id res chain seq x y z
N PRO A 1 18.68 9.61 1.17
CA PRO A 1 19.72 9.15 0.25
C PRO A 1 19.32 9.38 -1.19
N GLU A 2 20.30 9.64 -2.09
CA GLU A 2 20.04 9.77 -3.51
C GLU A 2 19.37 8.51 -4.06
N GLY A 3 18.30 8.70 -4.84
CA GLY A 3 17.52 7.59 -5.38
C GLY A 3 16.48 7.00 -4.42
N ALA A 4 16.37 7.49 -3.20
CA ALA A 4 15.39 7.00 -2.23
C ALA A 4 13.94 7.12 -2.75
N VAL A 5 13.11 6.17 -2.38
CA VAL A 5 11.72 6.03 -2.84
C VAL A 5 10.79 6.03 -1.64
N ASP A 6 9.79 6.90 -1.64
CA ASP A 6 8.59 6.73 -0.82
C ASP A 6 7.70 5.68 -1.51
N SER A 7 7.68 4.45 -0.97
CA SER A 7 7.03 3.30 -1.62
C SER A 7 5.54 3.17 -1.29
N HIS A 8 4.97 4.09 -0.51
CA HIS A 8 3.56 4.09 -0.18
C HIS A 8 3.05 5.49 0.13
N CYS A 9 2.41 6.10 -0.83
CA CYS A 9 1.71 7.36 -0.68
C CYS A 9 0.44 7.37 -1.55
N HIS A 10 -0.39 8.38 -1.39
CA HIS A 10 -1.65 8.51 -2.12
C HIS A 10 -1.78 9.89 -2.76
N VAL A 11 -2.73 10.03 -3.70
CA VAL A 11 -3.26 11.30 -4.15
C VAL A 11 -4.78 11.29 -4.03
N PHE A 12 -5.35 12.40 -3.58
CA PHE A 12 -6.78 12.61 -3.43
C PHE A 12 -7.21 13.83 -4.21
N GLY A 13 -8.03 13.63 -5.23
CA GLY A 13 -8.57 14.74 -6.00
C GLY A 13 -7.54 15.46 -6.90
N PRO A 14 -7.78 16.73 -7.24
CA PRO A 14 -8.92 17.54 -6.73
C PRO A 14 -10.28 16.92 -7.08
N SER A 15 -11.20 16.91 -6.11
CA SER A 15 -12.49 16.20 -6.22
C SER A 15 -13.39 16.75 -7.34
N ALA A 16 -13.18 17.99 -7.74
CA ALA A 16 -13.87 18.60 -8.89
C ALA A 16 -13.45 17.98 -10.24
N GLU A 17 -12.23 17.42 -10.34
CA GLU A 17 -11.68 16.79 -11.55
C GLU A 17 -11.69 15.27 -11.45
N PHE A 18 -11.34 14.76 -10.28
CA PHE A 18 -11.28 13.33 -9.94
C PHE A 18 -12.22 13.05 -8.78
N PRO A 19 -13.52 12.82 -9.04
CA PRO A 19 -14.52 12.63 -7.99
C PRO A 19 -14.25 11.38 -7.17
N PHE A 20 -14.64 11.43 -5.90
CA PHE A 20 -14.58 10.26 -5.03
C PHE A 20 -15.71 9.28 -5.36
N ALA A 21 -15.45 7.99 -5.19
CA ALA A 21 -16.42 6.94 -5.42
C ALA A 21 -17.68 7.09 -4.54
N PRO A 22 -18.88 6.88 -5.08
CA PRO A 22 -20.11 6.97 -4.30
C PRO A 22 -20.16 5.99 -3.11
N GLU A 23 -19.62 4.79 -3.29
CA GLU A 23 -19.59 3.69 -2.31
C GLU A 23 -18.48 3.80 -1.25
N ARG A 24 -17.66 4.85 -1.31
CA ARG A 24 -16.54 5.05 -0.39
C ARG A 24 -16.96 5.00 1.08
N LYS A 25 -16.10 4.45 1.93
CA LYS A 25 -16.33 4.35 3.38
C LYS A 25 -15.80 5.57 4.16
N TYR A 26 -15.04 6.47 3.51
CA TYR A 26 -14.55 7.73 4.06
C TYR A 26 -14.39 8.77 2.95
N THR A 27 -14.44 10.05 3.33
CA THR A 27 -14.20 11.17 2.41
C THR A 27 -13.00 11.97 2.92
N PRO A 28 -11.86 11.95 2.22
CA PRO A 28 -10.71 12.76 2.57
C PRO A 28 -10.88 14.21 2.08
N CYS A 29 -10.00 15.12 2.53
CA CYS A 29 -9.77 16.39 1.85
C CYS A 29 -8.97 16.16 0.55
N ASP A 30 -9.00 17.15 -0.34
CA ASP A 30 -8.15 17.15 -1.53
C ASP A 30 -6.68 17.22 -1.11
N ALA A 31 -5.86 16.31 -1.65
CA ALA A 31 -4.43 16.20 -1.46
C ALA A 31 -3.81 15.68 -2.76
N GLY A 32 -3.56 16.59 -3.69
CA GLY A 32 -3.22 16.23 -5.07
C GLY A 32 -1.72 16.08 -5.32
N LYS A 33 -1.40 15.76 -6.56
CA LYS A 33 -0.01 15.50 -7.01
C LYS A 33 0.99 16.60 -6.69
N LYS A 34 0.56 17.89 -6.71
CA LYS A 34 1.47 19.01 -6.43
C LYS A 34 1.95 19.00 -4.97
N GLN A 35 1.02 18.74 -4.03
CA GLN A 35 1.37 18.62 -2.62
C GLN A 35 2.25 17.40 -2.37
N LEU A 36 1.93 16.24 -2.97
CA LEU A 36 2.75 15.04 -2.87
C LEU A 36 4.18 15.28 -3.36
N PHE A 37 4.35 15.88 -4.53
CA PHE A 37 5.68 16.12 -5.08
C PHE A 37 6.47 17.15 -4.26
N SER A 38 5.80 18.19 -3.73
CA SER A 38 6.44 19.15 -2.83
C SER A 38 6.92 18.47 -1.53
N LEU A 39 6.12 17.59 -0.95
CA LEU A 39 6.51 16.82 0.24
C LEU A 39 7.66 15.86 -0.07
N ARG A 40 7.60 15.12 -1.17
CA ARG A 40 8.70 14.26 -1.63
C ARG A 40 10.03 15.01 -1.67
N ASP A 41 10.03 16.16 -2.34
CA ASP A 41 11.23 16.97 -2.53
C ASP A 41 11.72 17.54 -1.18
N TYR A 42 10.80 17.97 -0.31
CA TYR A 42 11.10 18.47 1.04
C TYR A 42 11.74 17.39 1.93
N LEU A 43 11.21 16.16 1.90
CA LEU A 43 11.75 15.02 2.66
C LEU A 43 13.03 14.41 2.03
N GLY A 44 13.43 14.88 0.85
CA GLY A 44 14.64 14.42 0.18
C GLY A 44 14.51 13.08 -0.55
N PHE A 45 13.29 12.63 -0.84
CA PHE A 45 13.05 11.47 -1.70
C PHE A 45 13.15 11.86 -3.17
N THR A 46 13.54 10.91 -4.01
CA THR A 46 13.62 11.11 -5.46
C THR A 46 12.35 10.64 -6.17
N ARG A 47 11.71 9.60 -5.66
CA ARG A 47 10.63 8.88 -6.33
C ARG A 47 9.47 8.55 -5.38
N ASN A 48 8.29 8.29 -5.98
CA ASN A 48 7.11 7.85 -5.26
C ASN A 48 6.53 6.57 -5.87
N VAL A 49 5.91 5.73 -5.04
CA VAL A 49 4.91 4.73 -5.46
C VAL A 49 3.54 5.16 -4.95
N ILE A 50 2.69 5.60 -5.87
CA ILE A 50 1.36 6.12 -5.57
C ILE A 50 0.37 4.97 -5.59
N VAL A 51 -0.19 4.65 -4.43
CA VAL A 51 -1.14 3.56 -4.25
C VAL A 51 -2.56 4.10 -4.38
N GLN A 52 -3.39 3.44 -5.17
CA GLN A 52 -4.80 3.81 -5.30
C GLN A 52 -5.51 3.71 -3.94
N ALA A 53 -6.14 4.81 -3.55
CA ALA A 53 -6.91 4.87 -2.31
C ALA A 53 -8.34 4.41 -2.51
N THR A 54 -8.91 3.73 -1.52
CA THR A 54 -10.28 3.17 -1.59
C THR A 54 -11.37 4.23 -1.77
N CYS A 55 -11.12 5.48 -1.38
CA CYS A 55 -12.07 6.58 -1.59
C CYS A 55 -12.31 6.93 -3.06
N HIS A 56 -11.41 6.59 -3.96
CA HIS A 56 -11.59 6.71 -5.41
C HIS A 56 -12.12 5.40 -6.05
N GLY A 57 -12.27 4.31 -5.28
CA GLY A 57 -12.71 3.02 -5.81
C GLY A 57 -11.79 2.55 -6.94
N LYS A 58 -12.39 2.23 -8.09
CA LYS A 58 -11.68 1.78 -9.30
C LYS A 58 -11.36 2.92 -10.29
N ASP A 59 -11.66 4.16 -9.95
CA ASP A 59 -11.29 5.32 -10.77
C ASP A 59 -9.83 5.71 -10.49
N ASN A 60 -8.92 5.18 -11.28
CA ASN A 60 -7.47 5.38 -11.13
C ASN A 60 -6.97 6.70 -11.73
N ARG A 61 -7.83 7.57 -12.29
CA ARG A 61 -7.41 8.74 -13.06
C ARG A 61 -6.52 9.71 -12.28
N ALA A 62 -6.81 9.97 -11.01
CA ALA A 62 -5.98 10.86 -10.18
C ALA A 62 -4.55 10.32 -10.02
N MET A 63 -4.40 9.03 -9.75
CA MET A 63 -3.11 8.36 -9.60
C MET A 63 -2.35 8.29 -10.95
N VAL A 64 -3.05 7.94 -12.04
CA VAL A 64 -2.47 7.87 -13.39
C VAL A 64 -1.99 9.26 -13.86
N ASP A 65 -2.77 10.31 -13.61
CA ASP A 65 -2.40 11.69 -13.92
C ASP A 65 -1.15 12.13 -13.13
N ALA A 66 -1.05 11.76 -11.86
CA ALA A 66 0.14 12.01 -11.06
C ALA A 66 1.37 11.26 -11.61
N CYS A 67 1.23 9.99 -11.99
CA CYS A 67 2.32 9.22 -12.60
C CYS A 67 2.81 9.87 -13.90
N ARG A 68 1.90 10.21 -14.81
CA ARG A 68 2.23 10.89 -16.09
C ARG A 68 2.93 12.23 -15.86
N SER A 69 2.47 12.99 -14.88
CA SER A 69 3.01 14.32 -14.55
C SER A 69 4.37 14.29 -13.85
N SER A 70 4.82 13.13 -13.39
CA SER A 70 6.03 12.99 -12.56
C SER A 70 7.34 13.03 -13.34
N GLY A 71 7.31 13.03 -14.68
CA GLY A 71 8.53 12.90 -15.50
C GLY A 71 9.23 11.54 -15.31
N GLY A 72 8.49 10.47 -14.96
CA GLY A 72 9.04 9.13 -14.73
C GLY A 72 9.48 8.85 -13.29
N LEU A 73 9.34 9.82 -12.39
CA LEU A 73 9.73 9.70 -10.97
C LEU A 73 8.65 9.06 -10.09
N ALA A 74 7.46 8.77 -10.62
CA ALA A 74 6.42 8.05 -9.91
C ALA A 74 6.02 6.74 -10.60
N ARG A 75 5.57 5.78 -9.81
CA ARG A 75 4.90 4.55 -10.25
C ARG A 75 3.56 4.43 -9.56
N GLY A 76 2.62 3.74 -10.20
CA GLY A 76 1.27 3.57 -9.70
C GLY A 76 0.94 2.13 -9.30
N ILE A 77 0.09 1.99 -8.30
CA ILE A 77 -0.57 0.74 -7.92
C ILE A 77 -2.07 0.96 -8.05
N ALA A 78 -2.71 0.30 -9.02
CA ALA A 78 -4.11 0.52 -9.38
C ALA A 78 -5.08 -0.33 -8.54
N SER A 79 -6.35 0.07 -8.50
CA SER A 79 -7.46 -0.77 -8.08
C SER A 79 -8.36 -1.03 -9.28
N VAL A 80 -8.56 -2.30 -9.63
CA VAL A 80 -9.26 -2.69 -10.88
C VAL A 80 -10.30 -3.78 -10.62
N GLY A 81 -11.24 -3.95 -11.56
CA GLY A 81 -12.15 -5.07 -11.59
C GLY A 81 -11.66 -6.22 -12.45
N SER A 82 -12.33 -7.36 -12.38
CA SER A 82 -12.05 -8.51 -13.27
C SER A 82 -12.44 -8.27 -14.73
N ASP A 83 -13.21 -7.23 -14.97
CA ASP A 83 -13.63 -6.75 -16.30
C ASP A 83 -12.56 -5.91 -17.02
N ILE A 84 -11.46 -5.53 -16.30
CA ILE A 84 -10.37 -4.79 -16.92
C ILE A 84 -9.85 -5.46 -18.18
N THR A 85 -9.67 -4.68 -19.22
CA THR A 85 -9.17 -5.12 -20.52
C THR A 85 -7.64 -5.04 -20.60
N GLU A 86 -7.05 -5.81 -21.50
CA GLU A 86 -5.60 -5.75 -21.77
C GLU A 86 -5.19 -4.36 -22.28
N ALA A 87 -6.03 -3.69 -23.06
CA ALA A 87 -5.78 -2.33 -23.56
C ALA A 87 -5.71 -1.32 -22.41
N GLU A 88 -6.60 -1.40 -21.42
CA GLU A 88 -6.58 -0.54 -20.24
C GLU A 88 -5.35 -0.80 -19.37
N ILE A 89 -4.94 -2.07 -19.21
CA ILE A 89 -3.69 -2.41 -18.51
C ILE A 89 -2.48 -1.82 -19.25
N ALA A 90 -2.43 -1.94 -20.59
CA ALA A 90 -1.36 -1.38 -21.40
C ALA A 90 -1.29 0.16 -21.27
N GLU A 91 -2.42 0.85 -21.34
CA GLU A 91 -2.48 2.30 -21.16
C GLU A 91 -1.97 2.74 -19.78
N MET A 92 -2.39 2.05 -18.72
CA MET A 92 -1.90 2.32 -17.37
C MET A 92 -0.41 1.97 -17.23
N HIS A 93 0.07 0.91 -17.88
CA HIS A 93 1.48 0.53 -17.88
C HIS A 93 2.35 1.63 -18.50
N GLU A 94 1.94 2.18 -19.63
CA GLU A 94 2.61 3.32 -20.29
C GLU A 94 2.62 4.57 -19.39
N ALA A 95 1.57 4.76 -18.60
CA ALA A 95 1.48 5.85 -17.63
C ALA A 95 2.37 5.66 -16.39
N GLY A 96 2.95 4.46 -16.20
CA GLY A 96 3.83 4.17 -15.07
C GLY A 96 3.23 3.25 -14.00
N VAL A 97 2.03 2.71 -14.18
CA VAL A 97 1.45 1.71 -13.25
C VAL A 97 2.23 0.40 -13.35
N ARG A 98 2.51 -0.22 -12.19
CA ARG A 98 3.31 -1.44 -12.09
C ARG A 98 2.71 -2.50 -11.16
N GLY A 99 1.49 -2.31 -10.71
CA GLY A 99 0.81 -3.28 -9.86
C GLY A 99 -0.64 -2.95 -9.60
N VAL A 100 -1.30 -3.85 -8.88
CA VAL A 100 -2.67 -3.69 -8.40
C VAL A 100 -2.73 -3.88 -6.89
N ARG A 101 -3.73 -3.29 -6.25
CA ARG A 101 -3.99 -3.46 -4.82
C ARG A 101 -5.22 -4.32 -4.58
N PHE A 102 -5.07 -5.38 -3.79
CA PHE A 102 -6.16 -6.19 -3.24
C PHE A 102 -6.36 -5.82 -1.77
N ASN A 103 -7.53 -5.32 -1.45
CA ASN A 103 -7.86 -4.88 -0.10
C ASN A 103 -8.86 -5.85 0.53
N PHE A 104 -8.50 -6.42 1.69
CA PHE A 104 -9.30 -7.35 2.47
C PHE A 104 -9.78 -6.76 3.80
N VAL A 105 -9.48 -5.48 4.06
CA VAL A 105 -9.87 -4.80 5.30
C VAL A 105 -11.36 -4.48 5.26
N LYS A 106 -12.17 -5.29 5.94
CA LYS A 106 -13.64 -5.28 5.89
C LYS A 106 -14.30 -3.95 6.21
N ARG A 107 -13.67 -3.09 7.03
CA ARG A 107 -14.16 -1.74 7.32
C ARG A 107 -13.94 -0.73 6.19
N LEU A 108 -13.12 -1.04 5.20
CA LEU A 108 -12.75 -0.15 4.09
C LEU A 108 -13.38 -0.55 2.76
N VAL A 109 -13.66 -1.83 2.57
CA VAL A 109 -14.18 -2.38 1.32
C VAL A 109 -15.23 -3.45 1.60
N ASP A 110 -16.12 -3.64 0.65
CA ASP A 110 -17.04 -4.77 0.66
C ASP A 110 -16.32 -6.05 0.20
N ALA A 111 -16.82 -7.21 0.63
CA ALA A 111 -16.22 -8.48 0.29
C ALA A 111 -16.23 -8.71 -1.24
N THR A 112 -15.09 -9.14 -1.76
CA THR A 112 -14.93 -9.52 -3.16
C THR A 112 -14.59 -11.00 -3.23
N PRO A 113 -15.25 -11.81 -4.09
CA PRO A 113 -14.91 -13.23 -4.27
C PRO A 113 -13.44 -13.41 -4.66
N GLN A 114 -12.79 -14.44 -4.11
CA GLN A 114 -11.37 -14.71 -4.39
C GLN A 114 -11.11 -14.98 -5.87
N GLU A 115 -12.08 -15.58 -6.58
CA GLU A 115 -12.02 -15.82 -8.03
C GLU A 115 -11.79 -14.53 -8.83
N THR A 116 -12.40 -13.42 -8.40
CA THR A 116 -12.18 -12.09 -9.00
C THR A 116 -10.71 -11.68 -8.94
N PHE A 117 -10.06 -11.90 -7.81
CA PHE A 117 -8.64 -11.58 -7.64
C PHE A 117 -7.72 -12.48 -8.47
N TYR A 118 -8.05 -13.77 -8.63
CA TYR A 118 -7.29 -14.66 -9.50
C TYR A 118 -7.40 -14.23 -10.98
N LEU A 119 -8.59 -13.83 -11.44
CA LEU A 119 -8.78 -13.33 -12.79
C LEU A 119 -7.95 -12.05 -13.05
N ILE A 120 -7.90 -11.15 -12.08
CA ILE A 120 -7.07 -9.94 -12.18
C ILE A 120 -5.58 -10.32 -12.21
N ALA A 121 -5.15 -11.18 -11.28
CA ALA A 121 -3.75 -11.63 -11.18
C ALA A 121 -3.26 -12.29 -12.48
N ASP A 122 -4.12 -13.07 -13.14
CA ASP A 122 -3.79 -13.72 -14.40
C ASP A 122 -3.60 -12.71 -15.55
N LYS A 123 -4.43 -11.66 -15.60
CA LYS A 123 -4.33 -10.61 -16.62
C LYS A 123 -3.08 -9.74 -16.46
N ILE A 124 -2.69 -9.40 -15.23
CA ILE A 124 -1.58 -8.47 -14.99
C ILE A 124 -0.20 -9.11 -15.04
N LYS A 125 -0.10 -10.44 -14.90
CA LYS A 125 1.19 -11.15 -14.85
C LYS A 125 2.00 -10.98 -16.13
N SER A 126 1.36 -10.91 -17.31
CA SER A 126 2.01 -10.71 -18.61
C SER A 126 2.68 -9.34 -18.73
N PHE A 127 2.22 -8.36 -17.95
CA PHE A 127 2.81 -7.03 -17.86
C PHE A 127 3.91 -6.92 -16.79
N GLY A 128 4.22 -8.00 -16.07
CA GLY A 128 5.17 -8.00 -14.97
C GLY A 128 4.70 -7.19 -13.76
N TRP A 129 3.38 -6.96 -13.60
CA TRP A 129 2.87 -6.23 -12.46
C TRP A 129 2.85 -7.10 -11.22
N HIS A 130 3.10 -6.48 -10.06
CA HIS A 130 2.98 -7.11 -8.75
C HIS A 130 1.63 -6.82 -8.10
N ILE A 131 1.35 -7.53 -7.02
CA ILE A 131 0.14 -7.37 -6.23
C ILE A 131 0.50 -6.80 -4.86
N VAL A 132 -0.12 -5.67 -4.51
CA VAL A 132 -0.10 -5.15 -3.14
C VAL A 132 -1.32 -5.69 -2.42
N VAL A 133 -1.15 -6.24 -1.22
CA VAL A 133 -2.25 -6.77 -0.41
C VAL A 133 -2.35 -6.04 0.92
N TYR A 134 -3.57 -5.73 1.33
CA TYR A 134 -3.88 -5.08 2.60
C TYR A 134 -4.90 -5.90 3.38
N PHE A 135 -4.50 -6.40 4.53
CA PHE A 135 -5.33 -7.21 5.44
C PHE A 135 -5.01 -6.88 6.90
N GLU A 136 -5.77 -7.39 7.83
CA GLU A 136 -5.48 -7.36 9.27
C GLU A 136 -4.93 -8.71 9.72
N ALA A 137 -3.93 -8.74 10.60
CA ALA A 137 -3.16 -9.94 10.94
C ALA A 137 -4.03 -11.13 11.40
N GLN A 138 -5.18 -10.87 12.04
CA GLN A 138 -6.11 -11.91 12.45
C GLN A 138 -6.79 -12.63 11.28
N ASP A 139 -6.88 -11.98 10.11
CA ASP A 139 -7.52 -12.55 8.91
C ASP A 139 -6.53 -13.40 8.08
N LEU A 140 -5.23 -13.37 8.40
CA LEU A 140 -4.20 -14.04 7.61
C LEU A 140 -4.38 -15.56 7.56
N GLU A 141 -4.88 -16.20 8.60
CA GLU A 141 -5.12 -17.65 8.60
C GLU A 141 -6.05 -18.07 7.46
N GLU A 142 -7.09 -17.30 7.21
CA GLU A 142 -8.04 -17.53 6.13
C GLU A 142 -7.46 -17.16 4.75
N LEU A 143 -6.61 -16.11 4.70
CA LEU A 143 -6.07 -15.57 3.45
C LEU A 143 -4.81 -16.29 2.96
N GLU A 144 -4.04 -16.93 3.82
CA GLU A 144 -2.76 -17.54 3.49
C GLU A 144 -2.84 -18.53 2.32
N PRO A 145 -3.83 -19.47 2.23
CA PRO A 145 -3.95 -20.37 1.10
C PRO A 145 -4.21 -19.67 -0.23
N PHE A 146 -4.89 -18.53 -0.20
CA PHE A 146 -5.12 -17.68 -1.36
C PHE A 146 -3.83 -16.96 -1.78
N LEU A 147 -3.12 -16.33 -0.85
CA LEU A 147 -1.89 -15.59 -1.13
C LEU A 147 -0.81 -16.48 -1.76
N LYS A 148 -0.64 -17.71 -1.23
CA LYS A 148 0.33 -18.69 -1.75
C LYS A 148 0.07 -19.13 -3.20
N LYS A 149 -1.13 -18.91 -3.75
CA LYS A 149 -1.50 -19.26 -5.12
C LYS A 149 -1.34 -18.11 -6.11
N LEU A 150 -1.07 -16.90 -5.65
CA LEU A 150 -0.92 -15.75 -6.56
C LEU A 150 0.38 -15.88 -7.37
N PRO A 151 0.34 -15.60 -8.69
CA PRO A 151 1.43 -15.95 -9.60
C PRO A 151 2.54 -14.90 -9.70
N THR A 152 2.49 -13.83 -8.89
CA THR A 152 3.39 -12.69 -8.99
C THR A 152 4.07 -12.39 -7.65
N ILE A 153 4.93 -11.36 -7.62
CA ILE A 153 5.39 -10.78 -6.36
C ILE A 153 4.19 -10.20 -5.61
N ILE A 154 4.17 -10.43 -4.31
CA ILE A 154 3.16 -9.91 -3.38
C ILE A 154 3.85 -8.97 -2.41
N VAL A 155 3.33 -7.76 -2.29
CA VAL A 155 3.80 -6.76 -1.33
C VAL A 155 2.72 -6.54 -0.28
N VAL A 156 3.02 -6.89 0.97
CA VAL A 156 2.07 -6.76 2.07
C VAL A 156 2.17 -5.37 2.68
N ASP A 157 1.06 -4.64 2.73
CA ASP A 157 0.97 -3.33 3.34
C ASP A 157 1.12 -3.42 4.87
N HIS A 158 1.88 -2.47 5.45
CA HIS A 158 1.93 -2.18 6.88
C HIS A 158 2.19 -3.41 7.78
N MET A 159 3.17 -4.25 7.39
CA MET A 159 3.57 -5.48 8.13
C MET A 159 2.42 -6.46 8.40
N GLY A 160 1.41 -6.50 7.50
CA GLY A 160 0.22 -7.30 7.73
C GLY A 160 -0.66 -6.81 8.88
N ARG A 161 -0.48 -5.54 9.29
CA ARG A 161 -1.27 -4.85 10.32
C ARG A 161 -1.41 -5.64 11.62
N PRO A 162 -0.29 -5.93 12.33
CA PRO A 162 -0.35 -6.58 13.63
C PRO A 162 -1.06 -5.69 14.66
N ASN A 163 -1.68 -6.32 15.66
CA ASN A 163 -2.05 -5.61 16.88
C ASN A 163 -0.85 -5.60 17.82
N VAL A 164 -0.27 -4.42 18.06
CA VAL A 164 0.95 -4.26 18.86
C VAL A 164 0.75 -4.60 20.34
N ASP A 165 -0.44 -4.39 20.88
CA ASP A 165 -0.78 -4.73 22.27
C ASP A 165 -0.57 -6.24 22.58
N ASN A 166 -0.66 -7.08 21.56
CA ASN A 166 -0.44 -8.52 21.69
C ASN A 166 1.05 -8.91 21.74
N GLY A 167 1.95 -7.98 21.42
CA GLY A 167 3.37 -8.21 21.36
C GLY A 167 3.84 -8.99 20.13
N VAL A 168 5.13 -8.83 19.81
CA VAL A 168 5.77 -9.38 18.58
C VAL A 168 5.70 -10.91 18.48
N LYS A 169 5.61 -11.64 19.61
CA LYS A 169 5.54 -13.12 19.62
C LYS A 169 4.11 -13.68 19.47
N HIS A 170 3.12 -12.81 19.28
CA HIS A 170 1.75 -13.26 19.08
C HIS A 170 1.60 -14.13 17.80
N PRO A 171 0.83 -15.24 17.84
CA PRO A 171 0.72 -16.17 16.73
C PRO A 171 0.33 -15.55 15.39
N ASN A 172 -0.52 -14.53 15.38
CA ASN A 172 -0.98 -13.87 14.15
C ASN A 172 0.19 -13.17 13.43
N PHE A 173 1.02 -12.41 14.17
CA PHE A 173 2.20 -11.77 13.57
C PHE A 173 3.26 -12.80 13.18
N GLN A 174 3.51 -13.78 14.04
CA GLN A 174 4.45 -14.86 13.74
C GLN A 174 4.03 -15.71 12.54
N ARG A 175 2.72 -15.83 12.26
CA ARG A 175 2.22 -16.43 11.02
C ARG A 175 2.65 -15.61 9.80
N PHE A 176 2.60 -14.28 9.87
CA PHE A 176 3.07 -13.42 8.79
C PHE A 176 4.58 -13.54 8.57
N VAL A 177 5.38 -13.58 9.63
CA VAL A 177 6.83 -13.81 9.55
C VAL A 177 7.12 -15.14 8.85
N ARG A 178 6.48 -16.23 9.27
CA ARG A 178 6.64 -17.55 8.62
C ARG A 178 6.18 -17.54 7.15
N LEU A 179 5.10 -16.83 6.85
CA LEU A 179 4.64 -16.71 5.46
C LEU A 179 5.72 -16.07 4.57
N MET A 180 6.41 -15.03 5.06
CA MET A 180 7.53 -14.41 4.35
C MET A 180 8.74 -15.34 4.25
N GLU A 181 9.05 -16.09 5.30
CA GLU A 181 10.16 -17.07 5.34
C GLU A 181 9.96 -18.18 4.31
N GLU A 182 8.76 -18.74 4.25
CA GLU A 182 8.42 -19.85 3.34
C GLU A 182 8.22 -19.42 1.87
N ASN A 183 8.03 -18.12 1.59
CA ASN A 183 7.67 -17.63 0.27
C ASN A 183 8.50 -16.40 -0.13
N ALA A 184 9.54 -16.63 -0.93
CA ALA A 184 10.49 -15.59 -1.37
C ALA A 184 9.85 -14.49 -2.24
N ASN A 185 8.68 -14.70 -2.79
CA ASN A 185 7.93 -13.71 -3.55
C ASN A 185 7.08 -12.78 -2.68
N ILE A 186 7.08 -12.94 -1.36
CA ILE A 186 6.34 -12.09 -0.42
C ILE A 186 7.27 -11.06 0.21
N TRP A 187 6.90 -9.80 0.05
CA TRP A 187 7.58 -8.62 0.55
C TRP A 187 6.73 -7.91 1.58
N SER A 188 7.33 -7.10 2.44
CA SER A 188 6.62 -6.31 3.44
C SER A 188 6.92 -4.82 3.30
N LYS A 189 5.90 -3.98 3.52
CA LYS A 189 6.09 -2.56 3.79
C LYS A 189 6.16 -2.36 5.31
N VAL A 190 7.30 -1.88 5.79
CA VAL A 190 7.49 -1.40 7.16
C VAL A 190 7.05 0.06 7.19
N THR A 191 5.77 0.27 7.38
CA THR A 191 5.09 1.58 7.25
C THR A 191 3.97 1.70 8.27
N CYS A 192 3.48 2.92 8.48
CA CYS A 192 2.31 3.25 9.29
C CYS A 192 2.43 2.86 10.77
N PRO A 193 3.54 3.14 11.46
CA PRO A 193 3.58 2.91 12.91
C PRO A 193 2.44 3.63 13.63
N GLU A 194 2.07 4.82 13.18
CA GLU A 194 0.99 5.65 13.72
C GLU A 194 -0.40 5.01 13.65
N ARG A 195 -0.56 3.96 12.82
CA ARG A 195 -1.81 3.20 12.68
C ARG A 195 -1.85 1.94 13.52
N LEU A 196 -0.71 1.52 14.04
CA LEU A 196 -0.54 0.26 14.75
C LEU A 196 -0.56 0.45 16.26
N THR A 197 -0.19 1.64 16.73
CA THR A 197 -0.16 2.01 18.15
C THR A 197 -1.19 3.09 18.51
N SER A 198 -1.53 3.16 19.79
CA SER A 198 -2.24 4.28 20.40
C SER A 198 -1.32 5.24 21.19
N GLU A 199 -0.03 4.90 21.35
CA GLU A 199 0.90 5.66 22.18
C GLU A 199 1.42 6.93 21.49
N GLY A 200 1.40 6.97 20.15
CA GLY A 200 1.95 8.06 19.37
C GLY A 200 3.48 8.01 19.23
N PRO A 201 4.11 9.07 18.67
CA PRO A 201 5.54 9.10 18.48
C PRO A 201 6.30 9.09 19.81
N PRO A 202 7.46 8.42 19.89
CA PRO A 202 8.27 7.88 18.78
C PRO A 202 7.93 6.46 18.32
N TYR A 203 6.78 5.90 18.70
CA TYR A 203 6.28 4.58 18.27
C TYR A 203 7.14 3.39 18.76
N ASP A 204 7.70 3.48 19.95
CA ASP A 204 8.64 2.50 20.52
C ASP A 204 8.04 1.08 20.61
N ASP A 205 6.74 0.97 20.84
CA ASP A 205 6.00 -0.29 20.89
C ASP A 205 5.88 -0.99 19.52
N VAL A 206 6.04 -0.24 18.41
CA VAL A 206 6.03 -0.77 17.04
C VAL A 206 7.43 -1.25 16.61
N VAL A 207 8.50 -0.67 17.17
CA VAL A 207 9.90 -0.99 16.82
C VAL A 207 10.20 -2.48 16.81
N PRO A 208 9.77 -3.31 17.80
CA PRO A 208 10.05 -4.77 17.79
C PRO A 208 9.50 -5.47 16.55
N PHE A 209 8.35 -5.04 16.03
CA PHE A 209 7.73 -5.62 14.82
C PHE A 209 8.52 -5.24 13.57
N CYS A 210 8.94 -3.97 13.46
CA CYS A 210 9.79 -3.50 12.38
C CYS A 210 11.11 -4.27 12.34
N LYS A 211 11.78 -4.39 13.49
CA LYS A 211 13.04 -5.11 13.60
C LYS A 211 12.92 -6.58 13.23
N GLU A 212 11.89 -7.29 13.69
CA GLU A 212 11.67 -8.70 13.35
C GLU A 212 11.60 -8.90 11.83
N ILE A 213 10.94 -7.97 11.08
CA ILE A 213 10.85 -8.04 9.62
C ILE A 213 12.16 -7.62 8.95
N VAL A 214 12.77 -6.51 9.37
CA VAL A 214 13.97 -5.96 8.73
C VAL A 214 15.18 -6.88 8.93
N ASP A 215 15.38 -7.40 10.15
CA ASP A 215 16.53 -8.24 10.48
C ASP A 215 16.51 -9.57 9.71
N GLN A 216 15.30 -10.12 9.43
CA GLN A 216 15.16 -11.39 8.72
C GLN A 216 15.06 -11.24 7.19
N PHE A 217 14.51 -10.12 6.69
CA PHE A 217 14.11 -9.98 5.28
C PHE A 217 14.57 -8.65 4.66
N THR A 218 15.78 -8.20 4.99
CA THR A 218 16.34 -6.89 4.58
C THR A 218 16.20 -6.59 3.08
N ASP A 219 16.30 -7.61 2.23
CA ASP A 219 16.20 -7.53 0.77
C ASP A 219 14.76 -7.47 0.23
N ARG A 220 13.76 -7.65 1.11
CA ARG A 220 12.33 -7.70 0.75
C ARG A 220 11.48 -6.74 1.58
N VAL A 221 12.06 -5.64 2.02
CA VAL A 221 11.42 -4.61 2.85
C VAL A 221 11.33 -3.32 2.06
N LEU A 222 10.18 -2.67 2.15
CA LEU A 222 9.92 -1.36 1.58
C LEU A 222 9.44 -0.41 2.68
N TRP A 223 9.68 0.88 2.50
CA TRP A 223 9.20 1.92 3.39
C TRP A 223 8.40 2.98 2.62
N GLY A 224 7.51 3.71 3.28
CA GLY A 224 6.77 4.83 2.72
C GLY A 224 5.98 5.58 3.77
N THR A 225 5.58 6.80 3.45
CA THR A 225 4.92 7.74 4.37
C THR A 225 3.48 7.37 4.68
N ASP A 226 2.75 6.74 3.77
CA ASP A 226 1.28 6.68 3.74
C ASP A 226 0.61 8.06 3.62
N TRP A 227 1.39 9.08 3.20
CA TRP A 227 0.83 10.42 2.97
C TRP A 227 -0.37 10.38 2.01
N PRO A 228 -1.43 11.12 2.26
CA PRO A 228 -1.71 12.07 3.32
C PRO A 228 -2.46 11.46 4.52
N HIS A 229 -2.12 10.26 4.94
CA HIS A 229 -2.63 9.56 6.12
C HIS A 229 -4.15 9.39 6.10
N PRO A 230 -4.71 8.68 5.10
CA PRO A 230 -6.15 8.58 4.90
C PRO A 230 -6.88 8.04 6.12
N ASN A 231 -8.02 8.67 6.44
CA ASN A 231 -8.91 8.25 7.52
C ASN A 231 -8.29 8.30 8.94
N MET A 232 -7.22 9.06 9.15
CA MET A 232 -6.76 9.42 10.50
C MET A 232 -7.73 10.41 11.13
N LYS A 233 -8.17 10.15 12.37
CA LYS A 233 -9.22 10.95 13.05
C LYS A 233 -8.74 11.60 14.34
N SER A 234 -7.72 11.04 14.98
CA SER A 234 -7.24 11.49 16.29
C SER A 234 -6.08 12.48 16.19
N HIS A 235 -5.14 12.22 15.33
CA HIS A 235 -3.98 13.07 15.08
C HIS A 235 -3.48 12.84 13.66
N MET A 236 -2.81 13.84 13.10
CA MET A 236 -2.09 13.72 11.84
C MET A 236 -0.62 13.52 12.19
N PRO A 237 0.02 12.43 11.75
CA PRO A 237 1.44 12.23 11.99
C PRO A 237 2.27 13.28 11.25
N ASP A 238 3.46 13.55 11.76
CA ASP A 238 4.46 14.37 11.08
C ASP A 238 5.33 13.46 10.22
N ASP A 239 5.36 13.71 8.90
CA ASP A 239 6.11 12.90 7.95
C ASP A 239 7.63 12.92 8.20
N GLY A 240 8.17 14.00 8.78
CA GLY A 240 9.55 14.07 9.19
C GLY A 240 9.87 13.07 10.30
N PHE A 241 9.02 12.93 11.32
CA PHE A 241 9.17 11.90 12.35
C PHE A 241 9.05 10.49 11.79
N LEU A 242 8.19 10.28 10.80
CA LEU A 242 8.09 8.97 10.14
C LEU A 242 9.38 8.60 9.39
N VAL A 243 10.08 9.58 8.81
CA VAL A 243 11.39 9.36 8.20
C VAL A 243 12.46 9.06 9.25
N GLU A 244 12.42 9.72 10.41
CA GLU A 244 13.36 9.47 11.52
C GLU A 244 13.13 8.11 12.21
N PHE A 245 11.93 7.55 12.08
CA PHE A 245 11.56 6.25 12.66
C PHE A 245 12.26 5.05 12.00
N ILE A 246 12.83 5.22 10.78
CA ILE A 246 13.42 4.11 9.99
C ILE A 246 14.80 3.67 10.58
#